data_f0ea793d5dd4f0b4b56e8ae7e4cb17ea
#
_entry.id   f0ea793d5dd4f0b4b56e8ae7e4cb17ea
#
_cell.length_a   1.000
_cell.length_b   1.000
_cell.length_c   1.000
_cell.angle_alpha   90.00
_cell.angle_beta   90.00
_cell.angle_gamma   90.00
#
_symmetry.space_group_name_H-M   'P 1'
#
loop_
_entity.id
_entity.type
_entity.pdbx_description
1 polymer ?
#
loop_
_entity_poly.entity_id
_entity_poly.type
_entity_poly.pdbx_seq_one_letter_code
_entity_poly.pdbx_strand_id
1 'polypeptide(L)'
;MTQRAPEEMMRLILSRAENDAHIRVVGMEGSRTTQNIPKDRFQDFDVTYFVDDPALYTKDDTWVNVFGERLIMQKPEDMELFPAVEEGYSFLMFFTDYNKIDLTILPLTALEDYLNGDGLREILLDKDGRVEEKPTPTDKEYHIQKPGARSFDDCCNEFWNITPYVVKGLCRRELLFAIDLLAMMRNELLRMLSWQVGSTYGFMFSVGKNYKFIDQYLPAEQWQALLSTYRTDSVENTWRSLFTCHELFRDAAKNFAAKYGYTYPDYDENVSRYVRDMYAEYEAK
;
A
#
# COMPACT_ATOMS: atom_id res chain seq x y z
N MET A 1 10.79 -21.82 -17.76
CA MET A 1 9.96 -22.73 -16.94
C MET A 1 8.53 -22.28 -17.04
N THR A 2 7.56 -23.19 -16.95
CA THR A 2 6.14 -22.82 -16.92
C THR A 2 5.75 -22.53 -15.47
N GLN A 3 5.06 -21.44 -15.22
CA GLN A 3 4.53 -21.10 -13.89
C GLN A 3 3.52 -22.18 -13.45
N ARG A 4 3.67 -22.69 -12.22
CA ARG A 4 2.69 -23.61 -11.62
C ARG A 4 1.34 -22.91 -11.47
N ALA A 5 0.28 -23.67 -11.66
CA ALA A 5 -1.08 -23.15 -11.52
C ALA A 5 -1.37 -22.77 -10.04
N PRO A 6 -2.27 -21.79 -9.79
CA PRO A 6 -2.64 -21.42 -8.44
C PRO A 6 -3.15 -22.60 -7.60
N GLU A 7 -3.87 -23.52 -8.21
CA GLU A 7 -4.41 -24.72 -7.56
C GLU A 7 -3.31 -25.69 -7.16
N GLU A 8 -2.22 -25.75 -7.92
CA GLU A 8 -1.05 -26.57 -7.60
C GLU A 8 -0.29 -25.98 -6.40
N MET A 9 -0.08 -24.65 -6.39
CA MET A 9 0.52 -23.96 -5.27
C MET A 9 -0.29 -24.12 -3.98
N MET A 10 -1.60 -23.96 -4.08
CA MET A 10 -2.51 -24.16 -2.95
C MET A 10 -2.44 -25.59 -2.40
N ARG A 11 -2.41 -26.59 -3.29
CA ARG A 11 -2.22 -27.99 -2.86
C ARG A 11 -0.91 -28.21 -2.12
N LEU A 12 0.19 -27.62 -2.58
CA LEU A 12 1.49 -27.71 -1.88
C LEU A 12 1.42 -27.09 -0.49
N ILE A 13 0.82 -25.90 -0.37
CA ILE A 13 0.64 -25.21 0.90
C ILE A 13 -0.18 -26.05 1.88
N LEU A 14 -1.34 -26.55 1.44
CA LEU A 14 -2.24 -27.33 2.29
C LEU A 14 -1.65 -28.72 2.61
N SER A 15 -1.09 -29.41 1.63
CA SER A 15 -0.47 -30.72 1.87
C SER A 15 0.69 -30.65 2.85
N ARG A 16 1.51 -29.57 2.80
CA ARG A 16 2.56 -29.36 3.78
C ARG A 16 2.00 -29.23 5.19
N ALA A 17 0.91 -28.46 5.33
CA ALA A 17 0.26 -28.29 6.62
C ALA A 17 -0.46 -29.57 7.10
N GLU A 18 -1.18 -30.27 6.22
CA GLU A 18 -1.89 -31.50 6.56
C GLU A 18 -0.97 -32.60 7.10
N ASN A 19 0.22 -32.75 6.47
CA ASN A 19 1.21 -33.76 6.82
C ASN A 19 2.13 -33.39 7.98
N ASP A 20 2.00 -32.18 8.54
CA ASP A 20 2.77 -31.72 9.69
C ASP A 20 1.89 -31.66 10.94
N ALA A 21 2.20 -32.48 11.95
CA ALA A 21 1.37 -32.55 13.17
C ALA A 21 1.40 -31.24 13.98
N HIS A 22 2.41 -30.42 13.83
CA HIS A 22 2.60 -29.18 14.58
C HIS A 22 1.89 -27.99 13.93
N ILE A 23 1.52 -28.03 12.65
CA ILE A 23 0.70 -27.02 12.00
C ILE A 23 -0.77 -27.34 12.27
N ARG A 24 -1.45 -26.46 13.01
CA ARG A 24 -2.82 -26.72 13.48
C ARG A 24 -3.89 -25.99 12.67
N VAL A 25 -3.60 -24.70 12.31
CA VAL A 25 -4.52 -23.87 11.51
C VAL A 25 -3.74 -23.25 10.36
N VAL A 26 -4.36 -23.06 9.21
CA VAL A 26 -3.83 -22.34 8.05
C VAL A 26 -4.77 -21.20 7.70
N GLY A 27 -4.24 -19.99 7.76
CA GLY A 27 -4.86 -18.78 7.24
C GLY A 27 -4.31 -18.40 5.87
N MET A 28 -5.09 -17.65 5.11
CA MET A 28 -4.67 -16.95 3.90
C MET A 28 -5.18 -15.53 3.96
N GLU A 29 -4.35 -14.58 3.55
CA GLU A 29 -4.63 -13.16 3.58
C GLU A 29 -4.60 -12.53 2.19
N GLY A 30 -4.94 -11.25 2.16
CA GLY A 30 -4.66 -10.35 1.05
C GLY A 30 -5.48 -10.57 -0.21
N SER A 31 -4.88 -10.32 -1.36
CA SER A 31 -5.59 -10.15 -2.63
C SER A 31 -6.28 -11.40 -3.16
N ARG A 32 -5.87 -12.59 -2.71
CA ARG A 32 -6.49 -13.87 -3.13
C ARG A 32 -7.80 -14.15 -2.43
N THR A 33 -8.05 -13.56 -1.26
CA THR A 33 -9.26 -13.79 -0.46
C THR A 33 -10.47 -13.00 -0.95
N THR A 34 -10.29 -12.01 -1.82
CA THR A 34 -11.38 -11.17 -2.33
C THR A 34 -11.60 -11.34 -3.83
N GLN A 35 -12.86 -11.14 -4.27
CA GLN A 35 -13.23 -11.11 -5.69
C GLN A 35 -13.14 -9.69 -6.29
N ASN A 36 -12.97 -8.67 -5.46
CA ASN A 36 -12.93 -7.26 -5.87
C ASN A 36 -11.58 -6.85 -6.51
N ILE A 37 -10.56 -7.70 -6.41
CA ILE A 37 -9.26 -7.49 -7.03
C ILE A 37 -9.13 -8.40 -8.25
N PRO A 38 -8.74 -7.88 -9.43
CA PRO A 38 -8.51 -8.69 -10.61
C PRO A 38 -7.51 -9.81 -10.34
N LYS A 39 -7.90 -11.04 -10.68
CA LYS A 39 -7.02 -12.20 -10.55
C LYS A 39 -6.04 -12.23 -11.70
N ASP A 40 -4.76 -12.29 -11.39
CA ASP A 40 -3.69 -12.41 -12.37
C ASP A 40 -2.56 -13.33 -11.88
N ARG A 41 -1.56 -13.53 -12.73
CA ARG A 41 -0.41 -14.40 -12.43
C ARG A 41 0.59 -13.80 -11.45
N PHE A 42 0.43 -12.54 -11.05
CA PHE A 42 1.34 -11.82 -10.15
C PHE A 42 0.81 -11.74 -8.72
N GLN A 43 -0.36 -12.33 -8.44
CA GLN A 43 -0.87 -12.40 -7.08
C GLN A 43 -0.02 -13.34 -6.24
N ASP A 44 0.49 -12.84 -5.11
CA ASP A 44 1.22 -13.61 -4.12
C ASP A 44 0.28 -14.57 -3.37
N PHE A 45 0.84 -15.54 -2.67
CA PHE A 45 0.14 -16.36 -1.68
C PHE A 45 0.60 -15.86 -0.31
N ASP A 46 -0.23 -15.05 0.32
CA ASP A 46 -0.04 -14.57 1.69
C ASP A 46 -0.65 -15.61 2.63
N VAL A 47 0.17 -16.37 3.36
CA VAL A 47 -0.25 -17.54 4.13
C VAL A 47 0.30 -17.48 5.54
N THR A 48 -0.53 -17.82 6.50
CA THR A 48 -0.12 -17.97 7.91
C THR A 48 -0.33 -19.42 8.37
N TYR A 49 0.73 -20.02 8.92
CA TYR A 49 0.68 -21.29 9.64
C TYR A 49 0.68 -21.02 11.14
N PHE A 50 -0.41 -21.43 11.80
CA PHE A 50 -0.50 -21.43 13.27
C PHE A 50 0.01 -22.76 13.80
N VAL A 51 1.05 -22.68 14.61
CA VAL A 51 1.79 -23.84 15.10
C VAL A 51 1.79 -23.90 16.62
N ASP A 52 1.95 -25.11 17.15
CA ASP A 52 2.09 -25.32 18.61
C ASP A 52 3.49 -24.95 19.13
N ASP A 53 4.54 -25.06 18.30
CA ASP A 53 5.91 -24.66 18.64
C ASP A 53 6.60 -23.98 17.43
N PRO A 54 6.63 -22.63 17.38
CA PRO A 54 7.32 -21.89 16.31
C PRO A 54 8.82 -22.21 16.20
N ALA A 55 9.49 -22.62 17.30
CA ALA A 55 10.92 -22.91 17.27
C ALA A 55 11.29 -24.10 16.38
N LEU A 56 10.34 -24.96 16.03
CA LEU A 56 10.54 -26.07 15.09
C LEU A 56 10.77 -25.57 13.65
N TYR A 57 10.32 -24.36 13.33
CA TYR A 57 10.31 -23.79 11.97
C TYR A 57 11.36 -22.71 11.76
N THR A 58 11.88 -22.11 12.84
CA THR A 58 12.80 -20.96 12.77
C THR A 58 14.28 -21.34 12.81
N LYS A 59 14.61 -22.54 13.34
CA LYS A 59 16.00 -23.01 13.50
C LYS A 59 16.62 -23.53 12.21
N ASP A 60 15.81 -24.11 11.35
CA ASP A 60 16.22 -24.69 10.07
C ASP A 60 15.16 -24.37 9.04
N ASP A 61 15.57 -23.84 7.88
CA ASP A 61 14.70 -23.44 6.79
C ASP A 61 14.64 -24.48 5.65
N THR A 62 15.23 -25.65 5.82
CA THR A 62 15.20 -26.71 4.79
C THR A 62 13.78 -27.25 4.54
N TRP A 63 12.91 -27.15 5.52
CA TRP A 63 11.52 -27.62 5.43
C TRP A 63 10.69 -26.84 4.39
N VAL A 64 11.04 -25.57 4.07
CA VAL A 64 10.35 -24.80 3.02
C VAL A 64 10.81 -25.20 1.60
N ASN A 65 11.81 -26.08 1.44
CA ASN A 65 12.24 -26.57 0.13
C ASN A 65 11.14 -27.33 -0.60
N VAL A 66 10.13 -27.84 0.11
CA VAL A 66 8.96 -28.51 -0.47
C VAL A 66 8.18 -27.60 -1.42
N PHE A 67 8.24 -26.30 -1.23
CA PHE A 67 7.54 -25.34 -2.10
C PHE A 67 8.24 -25.10 -3.44
N GLY A 68 9.50 -25.53 -3.60
CA GLY A 68 10.25 -25.49 -4.85
C GLY A 68 11.56 -24.70 -4.77
N GLU A 69 12.25 -24.64 -5.91
CA GLU A 69 13.48 -23.89 -6.06
C GLU A 69 13.19 -22.39 -6.05
N ARG A 70 13.95 -21.63 -5.25
CA ARG A 70 13.77 -20.21 -5.03
C ARG A 70 14.76 -19.37 -5.85
N LEU A 71 14.29 -18.26 -6.41
CA LEU A 71 15.12 -17.18 -6.92
C LEU A 71 15.73 -16.39 -5.76
N ILE A 72 14.89 -16.11 -4.73
CA ILE A 72 15.29 -15.39 -3.53
C ILE A 72 14.36 -15.78 -2.38
N MET A 73 14.88 -15.72 -1.17
CA MET A 73 14.13 -15.80 0.08
C MET A 73 14.60 -14.71 1.03
N GLN A 74 13.69 -14.03 1.66
CA GLN A 74 13.97 -13.07 2.73
C GLN A 74 13.31 -13.57 4.03
N LYS A 75 14.01 -13.41 5.13
CA LYS A 75 13.50 -13.66 6.49
C LYS A 75 13.69 -12.36 7.28
N PRO A 76 12.68 -11.50 7.34
CA PRO A 76 12.79 -10.17 7.94
C PRO A 76 13.21 -10.19 9.41
N GLU A 77 12.80 -11.23 10.16
CA GLU A 77 13.13 -11.38 11.59
C GLU A 77 14.63 -11.64 11.81
N ASP A 78 15.34 -12.16 10.82
CA ASP A 78 16.80 -12.36 10.85
C ASP A 78 17.58 -11.13 10.33
N MET A 79 16.90 -10.06 9.91
CA MET A 79 17.55 -8.90 9.29
C MET A 79 17.90 -7.81 10.30
N GLU A 80 19.12 -7.29 10.21
CA GLU A 80 19.56 -6.16 11.04
C GLU A 80 19.09 -4.79 10.50
N LEU A 81 19.18 -4.59 9.17
CA LEU A 81 18.83 -3.31 8.55
C LEU A 81 17.33 -3.16 8.27
N PHE A 82 16.62 -4.25 8.09
CA PHE A 82 15.19 -4.28 7.75
C PHE A 82 14.47 -5.31 8.61
N PRO A 83 14.49 -5.13 9.96
CA PRO A 83 13.86 -6.08 10.84
C PRO A 83 12.34 -6.07 10.62
N ALA A 84 11.69 -7.22 10.87
CA ALA A 84 10.24 -7.31 10.89
C ALA A 84 9.65 -6.36 11.93
N VAL A 85 8.47 -5.83 11.62
CA VAL A 85 7.70 -4.95 12.51
C VAL A 85 6.53 -5.71 13.13
N GLU A 86 6.08 -6.78 12.48
CA GLU A 86 4.94 -7.59 12.89
C GLU A 86 5.37 -8.80 13.72
N GLU A 87 4.44 -9.34 14.50
CA GLU A 87 4.68 -10.56 15.29
C GLU A 87 4.73 -11.79 14.36
N GLY A 88 5.63 -12.73 14.69
CA GLY A 88 5.76 -13.96 13.93
C GLY A 88 7.15 -14.17 13.36
N TYR A 89 7.27 -15.15 12.46
CA TYR A 89 8.48 -15.40 11.70
C TYR A 89 8.14 -15.71 10.25
N SER A 90 8.70 -14.94 9.32
CA SER A 90 8.26 -14.91 7.94
C SER A 90 9.30 -15.47 6.97
N PHE A 91 8.83 -16.23 5.99
CA PHE A 91 9.58 -16.69 4.83
C PHE A 91 8.98 -16.06 3.57
N LEU A 92 9.61 -15.02 3.06
CA LEU A 92 9.18 -14.34 1.84
C LEU A 92 9.91 -14.98 0.66
N MET A 93 9.23 -15.89 -0.05
CA MET A 93 9.83 -16.77 -1.05
C MET A 93 9.36 -16.46 -2.45
N PHE A 94 10.30 -16.13 -3.35
CA PHE A 94 10.02 -15.98 -4.77
C PHE A 94 10.69 -17.13 -5.54
N PHE A 95 9.90 -17.90 -6.29
CA PHE A 95 10.32 -19.14 -6.90
C PHE A 95 10.80 -18.98 -8.35
N THR A 96 11.57 -19.95 -8.86
CA THR A 96 12.09 -19.96 -10.23
C THR A 96 11.00 -20.05 -11.31
N ASP A 97 9.79 -20.44 -10.95
CA ASP A 97 8.60 -20.40 -11.81
C ASP A 97 7.76 -19.13 -11.68
N TYR A 98 8.28 -18.12 -10.97
CA TYR A 98 7.68 -16.81 -10.77
C TYR A 98 6.41 -16.78 -9.89
N ASN A 99 6.13 -17.85 -9.16
CA ASN A 99 5.19 -17.78 -8.04
C ASN A 99 5.87 -17.17 -6.82
N LYS A 100 5.08 -16.59 -5.92
CA LYS A 100 5.55 -16.03 -4.64
C LYS A 100 4.66 -16.53 -3.50
N ILE A 101 5.29 -16.94 -2.41
CA ILE A 101 4.64 -17.24 -1.14
C ILE A 101 5.28 -16.35 -0.08
N ASP A 102 4.44 -15.58 0.62
CA ASP A 102 4.76 -14.91 1.87
C ASP A 102 4.15 -15.76 2.98
N LEU A 103 5.00 -16.55 3.63
CA LEU A 103 4.58 -17.50 4.65
C LEU A 103 4.98 -17.02 6.03
N THR A 104 4.00 -16.77 6.88
CA THR A 104 4.23 -16.39 8.29
C THR A 104 3.95 -17.57 9.22
N ILE A 105 4.80 -17.76 10.20
CA ILE A 105 4.64 -18.74 11.28
C ILE A 105 4.23 -17.98 12.54
N LEU A 106 3.06 -18.30 13.07
CA LEU A 106 2.54 -17.75 14.31
C LEU A 106 2.27 -18.85 15.34
N PRO A 107 2.44 -18.56 16.65
CA PRO A 107 1.98 -19.45 17.68
C PRO A 107 0.44 -19.51 17.67
N LEU A 108 -0.12 -20.64 18.12
CA LEU A 108 -1.58 -20.79 18.26
C LEU A 108 -2.24 -19.73 19.15
N THR A 109 -1.48 -19.15 20.08
CA THR A 109 -1.96 -18.07 20.95
C THR A 109 -2.29 -16.78 20.19
N ALA A 110 -1.72 -16.57 19.00
CA ALA A 110 -2.00 -15.41 18.15
C ALA A 110 -3.26 -15.57 17.27
N LEU A 111 -3.92 -16.74 17.30
CA LEU A 111 -5.05 -17.01 16.41
C LEU A 111 -6.24 -16.07 16.64
N GLU A 112 -6.55 -15.72 17.90
CA GLU A 112 -7.65 -14.83 18.23
C GLU A 112 -7.41 -13.41 17.69
N ASP A 113 -6.21 -12.87 17.87
CA ASP A 113 -5.82 -11.56 17.34
C ASP A 113 -5.81 -11.56 15.82
N TYR A 114 -5.33 -12.63 15.22
CA TYR A 114 -5.41 -12.82 13.78
C TYR A 114 -6.87 -12.81 13.29
N LEU A 115 -7.78 -13.52 13.89
CA LEU A 115 -9.20 -13.55 13.48
C LEU A 115 -9.90 -12.19 13.63
N ASN A 116 -9.46 -11.36 14.56
CA ASN A 116 -9.98 -10.02 14.82
C ASN A 116 -9.25 -8.90 14.05
N GLY A 117 -8.19 -9.20 13.29
CA GLY A 117 -7.41 -8.22 12.55
C GLY A 117 -7.98 -7.90 11.17
N ASP A 118 -7.12 -7.85 10.11
CA ASP A 118 -7.49 -7.47 8.74
C ASP A 118 -8.69 -8.27 8.20
N GLY A 119 -9.61 -7.58 7.52
CA GLY A 119 -10.80 -8.22 6.95
C GLY A 119 -10.53 -9.12 5.73
N LEU A 120 -9.38 -8.96 5.04
CA LEU A 120 -9.01 -9.78 3.88
C LEU A 120 -8.32 -11.07 4.32
N ARG A 121 -9.06 -11.95 5.00
CA ARG A 121 -8.54 -13.24 5.45
C ARG A 121 -9.54 -14.37 5.33
N GLU A 122 -9.01 -15.59 5.19
CA GLU A 122 -9.77 -16.83 5.08
C GLU A 122 -9.06 -17.94 5.87
N ILE A 123 -9.81 -18.83 6.52
CA ILE A 123 -9.26 -20.02 7.17
C ILE A 123 -9.38 -21.21 6.21
N LEU A 124 -8.24 -21.68 5.72
CA LEU A 124 -8.14 -22.77 4.76
C LEU A 124 -8.17 -24.15 5.42
N LEU A 125 -7.52 -24.28 6.59
CA LEU A 125 -7.44 -25.53 7.35
C LEU A 125 -7.58 -25.23 8.85
N ASP A 126 -8.35 -26.04 9.55
CA ASP A 126 -8.42 -26.06 11.01
C ASP A 126 -8.57 -27.52 11.45
N LYS A 127 -7.50 -28.09 12.00
CA LYS A 127 -7.44 -29.51 12.38
C LYS A 127 -8.17 -29.83 13.67
N ASP A 128 -8.34 -28.82 14.52
CA ASP A 128 -8.85 -29.01 15.87
C ASP A 128 -10.24 -28.40 16.09
N GLY A 129 -10.80 -27.76 15.06
CA GLY A 129 -12.07 -27.03 15.21
C GLY A 129 -11.99 -25.86 16.17
N ARG A 130 -10.87 -25.11 16.12
CA ARG A 130 -10.60 -23.94 17.01
C ARG A 130 -11.34 -22.69 16.57
N VAL A 131 -11.69 -22.61 15.29
CA VAL A 131 -12.38 -21.48 14.68
C VAL A 131 -13.86 -21.82 14.58
N GLU A 132 -14.64 -21.37 15.56
CA GLU A 132 -16.08 -21.62 15.61
C GLU A 132 -16.81 -21.01 14.42
N GLU A 133 -16.46 -19.77 14.07
CA GLU A 133 -17.01 -19.06 12.92
C GLU A 133 -15.88 -18.59 12.01
N LYS A 134 -15.82 -19.16 10.80
CA LYS A 134 -14.81 -18.78 9.81
C LYS A 134 -15.08 -17.38 9.29
N PRO A 135 -14.06 -16.49 9.25
CA PRO A 135 -14.23 -15.15 8.73
C PRO A 135 -14.64 -15.18 7.26
N THR A 136 -15.59 -14.31 6.91
CA THR A 136 -15.91 -14.05 5.50
C THR A 136 -15.06 -12.88 5.03
N PRO A 137 -14.20 -13.06 4.03
CA PRO A 137 -13.31 -12.00 3.56
C PRO A 137 -14.07 -10.76 3.13
N THR A 138 -13.58 -9.60 3.57
CA THR A 138 -14.13 -8.29 3.23
C THR A 138 -13.02 -7.25 3.09
N ASP A 139 -13.17 -6.35 2.12
CA ASP A 139 -12.24 -5.24 1.86
C ASP A 139 -12.72 -3.90 2.44
N LYS A 140 -13.72 -3.92 3.32
CA LYS A 140 -14.35 -2.71 3.87
C LYS A 140 -13.38 -1.75 4.56
N GLU A 141 -12.33 -2.27 5.19
CA GLU A 141 -11.32 -1.47 5.87
C GLU A 141 -10.46 -0.65 4.90
N TYR A 142 -10.38 -1.11 3.64
CA TYR A 142 -9.64 -0.46 2.57
C TYR A 142 -10.49 0.52 1.76
N HIS A 143 -11.79 0.64 2.06
CA HIS A 143 -12.66 1.59 1.37
C HIS A 143 -12.20 3.02 1.63
N ILE A 144 -12.38 3.88 0.65
CA ILE A 144 -12.12 5.30 0.80
C ILE A 144 -13.01 5.84 1.93
N GLN A 145 -12.37 6.35 3.00
CA GLN A 145 -13.10 6.96 4.10
C GLN A 145 -13.40 8.41 3.77
N LYS A 146 -14.69 8.81 3.89
CA LYS A 146 -15.06 10.23 3.75
C LYS A 146 -14.42 11.01 4.89
N PRO A 147 -13.58 12.04 4.61
CA PRO A 147 -12.96 12.83 5.67
C PRO A 147 -14.00 13.67 6.41
N GLY A 148 -13.75 13.92 7.69
CA GLY A 148 -14.36 15.04 8.40
C GLY A 148 -13.69 16.36 8.02
N ALA A 149 -14.32 17.49 8.39
CA ALA A 149 -13.77 18.83 8.10
C ALA A 149 -12.34 19.01 8.64
N ARG A 150 -12.04 18.45 9.82
CA ARG A 150 -10.70 18.52 10.42
C ARG A 150 -9.66 17.74 9.61
N SER A 151 -9.95 16.52 9.21
CA SER A 151 -9.03 15.72 8.38
C SER A 151 -8.81 16.33 7.00
N PHE A 152 -9.84 16.98 6.45
CA PHE A 152 -9.71 17.76 5.21
C PHE A 152 -8.77 18.95 5.38
N ASP A 153 -8.92 19.71 6.46
CA ASP A 153 -8.05 20.85 6.79
C ASP A 153 -6.61 20.40 7.03
N ASP A 154 -6.39 19.31 7.78
CA ASP A 154 -5.07 18.73 8.02
C ASP A 154 -4.37 18.32 6.71
N CYS A 155 -5.08 17.69 5.78
CA CYS A 155 -4.55 17.33 4.45
C CYS A 155 -4.19 18.58 3.63
N CYS A 156 -5.03 19.62 3.66
CA CYS A 156 -4.71 20.88 3.00
C CYS A 156 -3.49 21.56 3.63
N ASN A 157 -3.43 21.58 4.95
CA ASN A 157 -2.33 22.21 5.67
C ASN A 157 -1.00 21.51 5.37
N GLU A 158 -0.94 20.18 5.44
CA GLU A 158 0.27 19.42 5.17
C GLU A 158 0.74 19.59 3.72
N PHE A 159 -0.17 19.51 2.75
CA PHE A 159 0.15 19.73 1.34
C PHE A 159 0.83 21.08 1.11
N TRP A 160 0.23 22.17 1.63
CA TRP A 160 0.75 23.51 1.44
C TRP A 160 1.96 23.80 2.30
N ASN A 161 2.07 23.20 3.49
CA ASN A 161 3.23 23.36 4.38
C ASN A 161 4.52 22.73 3.83
N ILE A 162 4.43 21.61 3.11
CA ILE A 162 5.59 20.96 2.48
C ILE A 162 6.12 21.80 1.29
N THR A 163 5.27 22.55 0.61
CA THR A 163 5.63 23.33 -0.59
C THR A 163 6.88 24.21 -0.42
N PRO A 164 7.03 25.05 0.63
CA PRO A 164 8.24 25.87 0.82
C PRO A 164 9.53 25.07 0.94
N TYR A 165 9.46 23.84 1.43
CA TYR A 165 10.63 22.97 1.55
C TYR A 165 11.05 22.42 0.20
N VAL A 166 10.10 22.05 -0.67
CA VAL A 166 10.38 21.68 -2.06
C VAL A 166 11.07 22.83 -2.79
N VAL A 167 10.49 24.04 -2.69
CA VAL A 167 11.07 25.28 -3.29
C VAL A 167 12.48 25.53 -2.78
N LYS A 168 12.71 25.41 -1.48
CA LYS A 168 14.04 25.57 -0.89
C LYS A 168 15.06 24.60 -1.50
N GLY A 169 14.70 23.32 -1.66
CA GLY A 169 15.55 22.32 -2.30
C GLY A 169 15.86 22.68 -3.75
N LEU A 170 14.85 23.11 -4.52
CA LEU A 170 15.01 23.51 -5.93
C LEU A 170 15.91 24.75 -6.07
N CYS A 171 15.70 25.80 -5.27
CA CYS A 171 16.51 27.02 -5.28
C CYS A 171 17.97 26.76 -4.90
N ARG A 172 18.23 25.79 -4.05
CA ARG A 172 19.57 25.36 -3.64
C ARG A 172 20.20 24.32 -4.56
N ARG A 173 19.48 23.83 -5.57
CA ARG A 173 19.86 22.73 -6.46
C ARG A 173 20.10 21.40 -5.71
N GLU A 174 19.43 21.21 -4.58
CA GLU A 174 19.40 19.99 -3.77
C GLU A 174 18.28 19.08 -4.33
N LEU A 175 18.50 18.54 -5.55
CA LEU A 175 17.44 17.90 -6.33
C LEU A 175 16.83 16.69 -5.62
N LEU A 176 17.63 15.80 -5.04
CA LEU A 176 17.12 14.62 -4.34
C LEU A 176 16.24 15.00 -3.14
N PHE A 177 16.69 16.00 -2.36
CA PHE A 177 15.90 16.53 -1.24
C PHE A 177 14.55 17.10 -1.71
N ALA A 178 14.53 17.85 -2.81
CA ALA A 178 13.30 18.38 -3.38
C ALA A 178 12.36 17.28 -3.88
N ILE A 179 12.88 16.23 -4.51
CA ILE A 179 12.11 15.07 -5.02
C ILE A 179 11.45 14.32 -3.87
N ASP A 180 12.17 14.04 -2.79
CA ASP A 180 11.64 13.32 -1.63
C ASP A 180 10.50 14.10 -0.96
N LEU A 181 10.67 15.42 -0.80
CA LEU A 181 9.60 16.27 -0.26
C LEU A 181 8.40 16.39 -1.22
N LEU A 182 8.65 16.47 -2.53
CA LEU A 182 7.60 16.45 -3.52
C LEU A 182 6.82 15.11 -3.51
N ALA A 183 7.50 14.00 -3.20
CA ALA A 183 6.84 12.71 -3.02
C ALA A 183 5.92 12.71 -1.78
N MET A 184 6.36 13.29 -0.66
CA MET A 184 5.52 13.47 0.54
C MET A 184 4.29 14.34 0.22
N MET A 185 4.49 15.47 -0.46
CA MET A 185 3.39 16.35 -0.90
C MET A 185 2.41 15.63 -1.83
N ARG A 186 2.93 14.77 -2.72
CA ARG A 186 2.11 13.97 -3.64
C ARG A 186 1.25 12.94 -2.92
N ASN A 187 1.66 12.44 -1.76
CA ASN A 187 0.82 11.56 -0.95
C ASN A 187 -0.47 12.26 -0.51
N GLU A 188 -0.39 13.54 -0.14
CA GLU A 188 -1.58 14.33 0.20
C GLU A 188 -2.43 14.66 -1.04
N LEU A 189 -1.80 14.89 -2.20
CA LEU A 189 -2.52 15.01 -3.47
C LEU A 189 -3.29 13.73 -3.80
N LEU A 190 -2.68 12.57 -3.69
CA LEU A 190 -3.33 11.27 -3.93
C LEU A 190 -4.47 11.03 -2.94
N ARG A 191 -4.30 11.40 -1.68
CA ARG A 191 -5.36 11.36 -0.66
C ARG A 191 -6.55 12.23 -1.08
N MET A 192 -6.30 13.48 -1.46
CA MET A 192 -7.34 14.41 -1.91
C MET A 192 -8.06 13.91 -3.17
N LEU A 193 -7.31 13.38 -4.14
CA LEU A 193 -7.88 12.77 -5.35
C LEU A 193 -8.73 11.53 -5.02
N SER A 194 -8.32 10.70 -4.06
CA SER A 194 -9.14 9.57 -3.62
C SER A 194 -10.45 10.02 -2.99
N TRP A 195 -10.44 11.10 -2.20
CA TRP A 195 -11.67 11.68 -1.65
C TRP A 195 -12.57 12.28 -2.74
N GLN A 196 -11.98 12.91 -3.77
CA GLN A 196 -12.73 13.37 -4.94
C GLN A 196 -13.41 12.20 -5.65
N VAL A 197 -12.68 11.09 -5.86
CA VAL A 197 -13.21 9.85 -6.45
C VAL A 197 -14.34 9.30 -5.56
N GLY A 198 -14.11 9.15 -4.26
CA GLY A 198 -15.13 8.73 -3.30
C GLY A 198 -16.36 9.64 -3.31
N SER A 199 -16.18 10.96 -3.48
CA SER A 199 -17.27 11.90 -3.58
C SER A 199 -18.13 11.72 -4.85
N THR A 200 -17.56 11.17 -5.91
CA THR A 200 -18.23 10.96 -7.20
C THR A 200 -18.91 9.60 -7.26
N TYR A 201 -18.24 8.55 -6.81
CA TYR A 201 -18.68 7.15 -6.98
C TYR A 201 -19.22 6.51 -5.68
N GLY A 202 -19.17 7.24 -4.56
CA GLY A 202 -19.47 6.73 -3.22
C GLY A 202 -18.21 6.30 -2.49
N PHE A 203 -18.33 6.04 -1.18
CA PHE A 203 -17.21 5.70 -0.30
C PHE A 203 -17.22 4.21 0.10
N MET A 204 -17.77 3.33 -0.77
CA MET A 204 -17.94 1.91 -0.49
C MET A 204 -17.06 1.03 -1.38
N PHE A 205 -15.87 1.51 -1.73
CA PHE A 205 -14.89 0.76 -2.52
C PHE A 205 -13.47 1.26 -2.25
N SER A 206 -12.48 0.48 -2.68
CA SER A 206 -11.06 0.77 -2.55
C SER A 206 -10.45 1.15 -3.91
N VAL A 207 -9.55 2.12 -3.91
CA VAL A 207 -8.65 2.40 -5.05
C VAL A 207 -7.35 1.60 -4.99
N GLY A 208 -7.31 0.60 -4.10
CA GLY A 208 -6.17 -0.31 -3.91
C GLY A 208 -5.02 0.30 -3.11
N LYS A 209 -4.15 -0.58 -2.60
CA LYS A 209 -2.93 -0.18 -1.88
C LYS A 209 -2.09 0.74 -2.77
N ASN A 210 -1.60 1.85 -2.20
CA ASN A 210 -0.84 2.88 -2.91
C ASN A 210 -1.60 3.47 -4.12
N TYR A 211 -2.94 3.51 -4.05
CA TYR A 211 -3.81 4.09 -5.09
C TYR A 211 -3.69 3.41 -6.47
N LYS A 212 -3.29 2.13 -6.52
CA LYS A 212 -2.96 1.40 -7.76
C LYS A 212 -4.08 1.25 -8.78
N PHE A 213 -5.34 1.54 -8.39
CA PHE A 213 -6.51 1.48 -9.26
C PHE A 213 -7.17 2.85 -9.46
N ILE A 214 -6.54 3.95 -9.01
CA ILE A 214 -7.14 5.28 -9.08
C ILE A 214 -7.31 5.77 -10.53
N ASP A 215 -6.48 5.27 -11.46
CA ASP A 215 -6.56 5.53 -12.89
C ASP A 215 -7.90 5.13 -13.52
N GLN A 216 -8.57 4.12 -12.95
CA GLN A 216 -9.87 3.64 -13.42
C GLN A 216 -11.02 4.62 -13.11
N TYR A 217 -10.79 5.57 -12.22
CA TYR A 217 -11.81 6.49 -11.70
C TYR A 217 -11.53 7.95 -12.05
N LEU A 218 -10.29 8.31 -12.34
CA LEU A 218 -9.93 9.66 -12.71
C LEU A 218 -10.24 9.93 -14.20
N PRO A 219 -10.69 11.14 -14.56
CA PRO A 219 -10.71 11.57 -15.95
C PRO A 219 -9.32 11.44 -16.60
N ALA A 220 -9.27 11.06 -17.87
CA ALA A 220 -8.01 10.81 -18.57
C ALA A 220 -7.03 11.98 -18.48
N GLU A 221 -7.51 13.22 -18.61
CA GLU A 221 -6.68 14.42 -18.50
C GLU A 221 -6.09 14.58 -17.08
N GLN A 222 -6.89 14.33 -16.04
CA GLN A 222 -6.43 14.41 -14.65
C GLN A 222 -5.42 13.30 -14.34
N TRP A 223 -5.63 12.10 -14.87
CA TRP A 223 -4.65 11.01 -14.78
C TRP A 223 -3.33 11.36 -15.45
N GLN A 224 -3.35 11.90 -16.68
CA GLN A 224 -2.12 12.32 -17.38
C GLN A 224 -1.40 13.47 -16.63
N ALA A 225 -2.14 14.42 -16.09
CA ALA A 225 -1.57 15.48 -15.25
C ALA A 225 -0.93 14.90 -13.99
N LEU A 226 -1.59 13.95 -13.30
CA LEU A 226 -1.01 13.26 -12.14
C LEU A 226 0.28 12.52 -12.50
N LEU A 227 0.31 11.78 -13.61
CA LEU A 227 1.52 11.10 -14.08
C LEU A 227 2.65 12.08 -14.37
N SER A 228 2.34 13.27 -14.91
CA SER A 228 3.37 14.29 -15.19
C SER A 228 4.06 14.80 -13.91
N THR A 229 3.41 14.70 -12.73
CA THR A 229 4.02 15.09 -11.44
C THR A 229 5.16 14.17 -11.01
N TYR A 230 5.35 13.02 -11.64
CA TYR A 230 6.44 12.08 -11.40
C TYR A 230 7.68 12.36 -12.26
N ARG A 231 7.64 13.36 -13.15
CA ARG A 231 8.78 13.74 -13.97
C ARG A 231 9.71 14.67 -13.18
N THR A 232 10.67 14.08 -12.50
CA THR A 232 11.56 14.77 -11.57
C THR A 232 13.05 14.57 -11.91
N ASP A 233 13.35 14.27 -13.16
CA ASP A 233 14.67 13.97 -13.70
C ASP A 233 15.57 15.20 -13.89
N SER A 234 15.05 16.41 -13.66
CA SER A 234 15.79 17.68 -13.64
C SER A 234 15.14 18.69 -12.70
N VAL A 235 15.86 19.77 -12.37
CA VAL A 235 15.32 20.87 -11.56
C VAL A 235 14.11 21.50 -12.26
N GLU A 236 14.19 21.73 -13.57
CA GLU A 236 13.12 22.32 -14.40
C GLU A 236 11.88 21.44 -14.40
N ASN A 237 12.05 20.13 -14.58
CA ASN A 237 10.92 19.20 -14.56
C ASN A 237 10.32 19.08 -13.16
N THR A 238 11.14 19.18 -12.10
CA THR A 238 10.64 19.16 -10.71
C THR A 238 9.84 20.43 -10.39
N TRP A 239 10.24 21.61 -10.91
CA TRP A 239 9.43 22.82 -10.83
C TRP A 239 8.07 22.65 -11.52
N ARG A 240 8.05 22.10 -12.74
CA ARG A 240 6.80 21.81 -13.47
C ARG A 240 5.91 20.84 -12.71
N SER A 241 6.51 19.79 -12.13
CA SER A 241 5.79 18.82 -11.31
C SER A 241 5.17 19.47 -10.08
N LEU A 242 5.88 20.40 -9.41
CA LEU A 242 5.35 21.17 -8.29
C LEU A 242 4.13 22.00 -8.70
N PHE A 243 4.21 22.75 -9.79
CA PHE A 243 3.06 23.55 -10.29
C PHE A 243 1.87 22.67 -10.62
N THR A 244 2.10 21.55 -11.31
CA THR A 244 1.00 20.61 -11.64
C THR A 244 0.37 19.99 -10.38
N CYS A 245 1.18 19.66 -9.36
CA CYS A 245 0.63 19.22 -8.07
C CYS A 245 -0.28 20.28 -7.44
N HIS A 246 0.13 21.56 -7.48
CA HIS A 246 -0.67 22.67 -6.94
C HIS A 246 -2.02 22.80 -7.64
N GLU A 247 -2.02 22.74 -8.98
CA GLU A 247 -3.24 22.85 -9.78
C GLU A 247 -4.20 21.71 -9.47
N LEU A 248 -3.71 20.46 -9.54
CA LEU A 248 -4.52 19.27 -9.27
C LEU A 248 -5.09 19.27 -7.85
N PHE A 249 -4.27 19.60 -6.86
CA PHE A 249 -4.70 19.63 -5.46
C PHE A 249 -5.75 20.70 -5.23
N ARG A 250 -5.50 21.92 -5.69
CA ARG A 250 -6.41 23.07 -5.56
C ARG A 250 -7.78 22.76 -6.14
N ASP A 251 -7.82 22.24 -7.35
CA ASP A 251 -9.06 21.92 -8.04
C ASP A 251 -9.84 20.83 -7.30
N ALA A 252 -9.17 19.74 -6.92
CA ALA A 252 -9.79 18.66 -6.18
C ALA A 252 -10.31 19.13 -4.81
N ALA A 253 -9.50 19.88 -4.05
CA ALA A 253 -9.83 20.33 -2.71
C ALA A 253 -10.96 21.37 -2.72
N LYS A 254 -10.95 22.35 -3.64
CA LYS A 254 -12.03 23.35 -3.76
C LYS A 254 -13.35 22.69 -4.13
N ASN A 255 -13.34 21.74 -5.08
CA ASN A 255 -14.54 21.02 -5.47
C ASN A 255 -15.10 20.17 -4.32
N PHE A 256 -14.21 19.50 -3.58
CA PHE A 256 -14.60 18.71 -2.42
C PHE A 256 -15.18 19.59 -1.30
N ALA A 257 -14.51 20.70 -0.97
CA ALA A 257 -14.96 21.67 0.03
C ALA A 257 -16.34 22.25 -0.32
N ALA A 258 -16.54 22.67 -1.57
CA ALA A 258 -17.83 23.20 -2.03
C ALA A 258 -18.96 22.16 -1.89
N LYS A 259 -18.69 20.89 -2.23
CA LYS A 259 -19.69 19.82 -2.15
C LYS A 259 -20.13 19.50 -0.73
N TYR A 260 -19.19 19.55 0.23
CA TYR A 260 -19.46 19.13 1.62
C TYR A 260 -19.57 20.27 2.62
N GLY A 261 -19.51 21.53 2.18
CA GLY A 261 -19.59 22.69 3.03
C GLY A 261 -18.36 22.88 3.92
N TYR A 262 -17.18 22.45 3.45
CA TYR A 262 -15.91 22.68 4.14
C TYR A 262 -15.29 23.99 3.69
N THR A 263 -14.41 24.54 4.51
CA THR A 263 -13.66 25.76 4.17
C THR A 263 -12.35 25.37 3.51
N TYR A 264 -12.13 25.84 2.27
CA TYR A 264 -10.80 25.74 1.65
C TYR A 264 -9.93 26.88 2.17
N PRO A 265 -8.65 26.60 2.55
CA PRO A 265 -7.81 27.59 3.20
C PRO A 265 -7.35 28.71 2.27
N ASP A 266 -7.22 29.93 2.81
CA ASP A 266 -6.76 31.12 2.10
C ASP A 266 -5.23 31.21 1.96
N TYR A 267 -4.48 30.45 2.76
CA TYR A 267 -3.01 30.43 2.68
C TYR A 267 -2.48 29.84 1.35
N ASP A 268 -3.29 29.16 0.56
CA ASP A 268 -2.94 28.77 -0.82
C ASP A 268 -2.44 29.95 -1.64
N GLU A 269 -3.11 31.11 -1.58
CA GLU A 269 -2.71 32.30 -2.34
C GLU A 269 -1.33 32.81 -1.91
N ASN A 270 -1.06 32.81 -0.61
CA ASN A 270 0.22 33.26 -0.06
C ASN A 270 1.37 32.34 -0.45
N VAL A 271 1.17 31.01 -0.28
CA VAL A 271 2.15 29.99 -0.66
C VAL A 271 2.39 30.00 -2.17
N SER A 272 1.33 30.07 -2.97
CA SER A 272 1.45 30.12 -4.43
C SER A 272 2.17 31.37 -4.93
N ARG A 273 2.00 32.50 -4.26
CA ARG A 273 2.75 33.73 -4.58
C ARG A 273 4.24 33.54 -4.28
N TYR A 274 4.56 33.05 -3.10
CA TYR A 274 5.94 32.70 -2.74
C TYR A 274 6.61 31.78 -3.76
N VAL A 275 5.91 30.74 -4.21
CA VAL A 275 6.45 29.81 -5.22
C VAL A 275 6.74 30.50 -6.54
N ARG A 276 5.83 31.37 -7.01
CA ARG A 276 6.05 32.14 -8.26
C ARG A 276 7.22 33.10 -8.15
N ASP A 277 7.35 33.79 -7.02
CA ASP A 277 8.44 34.73 -6.79
C ASP A 277 9.80 34.00 -6.80
N MET A 278 9.90 32.86 -6.10
CA MET A 278 11.11 32.05 -6.07
C MET A 278 11.44 31.40 -7.42
N TYR A 279 10.43 30.99 -8.19
CA TYR A 279 10.63 30.48 -9.54
C TYR A 279 11.16 31.56 -10.49
N ALA A 280 10.61 32.78 -10.42
CA ALA A 280 11.09 33.92 -11.21
C ALA A 280 12.56 34.27 -10.87
N GLU A 281 12.94 34.23 -9.60
CA GLU A 281 14.34 34.41 -9.18
C GLU A 281 15.25 33.27 -9.67
N TYR A 282 14.74 32.05 -9.75
CA TYR A 282 15.48 30.89 -10.28
C TYR A 282 15.72 31.03 -11.78
N GLU A 283 14.70 31.43 -12.57
CA GLU A 283 14.80 31.61 -14.02
C GLU A 283 15.74 32.79 -14.43
N ALA A 284 15.91 33.77 -13.54
CA ALA A 284 16.77 34.93 -13.78
C ALA A 284 18.27 34.64 -13.58
N LYS A 285 18.64 33.47 -13.07
CA LYS A 285 20.04 33.05 -12.82
C LYS A 285 20.55 32.11 -13.89
#